data_3f4df63c751b47cedd6af3ac36e48876
#
_entry.id   3f4df63c751b47cedd6af3ac36e48876
#
_cell.length_a   1.000
_cell.length_b   1.000
_cell.length_c   1.000
_cell.angle_alpha   90.00
_cell.angle_beta   90.00
_cell.angle_gamma   90.00
#
_symmetry.space_group_name_H-M   'P 1'
#
loop_
_entity.id
_entity.type
_entity.pdbx_description
1 polymer ?
#
loop_
_entity_poly.entity_id
_entity_poly.type
_entity_poly.pdbx_seq_one_letter_code
_entity_poly.pdbx_strand_id
1 'polypeptide(L)'
;VLLRELFFREASAPVDDSMEKYGRAFNHPEHLVFFKGSKGTLEALSHFKEIATESEGNTTVRGKWDGNPQIYWGREVANGPLILAGHNQWSRGVKGDSKESVYDFIANQSGKAKTPEQQKERQQFAQQFANLYPLFDAATPKDFVGFVYADNLFGVDPANPKQLVQEEGYPKGVWTFSPNPKSNTTYHVDAASELGQRIAKAQVMVVGHAMFDTYGAPDRAQKPMDDFEMFNQSSGLIVQGPIYTSGGSGQDTGQIDSLIDEVTNEVDGIGPSIDAFIDSLPDPDKNGVLYPFFNAMSNLHANNEQRFDSITGKTFIDWMTTKGVSKPKQQHIIEMIKAHPGAFDGMLKLIKDIRNMKDEVYAAYKSQGKPEIWDTDGEGYVRYAQPGHKYGNIKLVPTTWAPGKKVS
;
A
#
# COMPACT_ATOMS: atom_id res chain seq x y z
N VAL A 1 19.17 5.01 -12.51
CA VAL A 1 18.56 3.65 -12.56
C VAL A 1 18.75 2.92 -11.23
N LEU A 2 19.79 3.17 -10.45
CA LEU A 2 20.19 2.35 -9.30
C LEU A 2 19.77 2.88 -7.92
N LEU A 3 19.53 4.17 -7.75
CA LEU A 3 18.94 4.74 -6.51
C LEU A 3 17.59 4.10 -6.18
N ARG A 4 16.83 3.72 -7.20
CA ARG A 4 15.53 3.08 -7.10
C ARG A 4 15.55 1.68 -6.48
N GLU A 5 16.53 0.85 -6.82
CA GLU A 5 16.63 -0.52 -6.25
C GLU A 5 17.07 -0.52 -4.78
N LEU A 6 17.65 0.57 -4.32
CA LEU A 6 18.07 0.73 -2.93
C LEU A 6 16.91 0.97 -1.97
N PHE A 7 15.80 1.52 -2.47
CA PHE A 7 14.60 1.85 -1.69
C PHE A 7 13.39 0.97 -2.04
N PHE A 8 13.44 0.24 -3.16
CA PHE A 8 12.32 -0.56 -3.71
C PHE A 8 12.39 -2.05 -3.39
N ARG A 9 12.99 -2.46 -2.33
CA ARG A 9 12.49 -3.66 -1.69
C ARG A 9 11.35 -3.18 -0.78
N GLU A 10 10.10 -3.25 -1.26
CA GLU A 10 9.14 -3.92 -0.40
C GLU A 10 9.89 -5.16 0.07
N ALA A 11 10.36 -5.15 1.29
CA ALA A 11 10.84 -6.36 1.89
C ALA A 11 9.65 -7.30 1.74
N SER A 12 9.80 -8.29 0.87
CA SER A 12 8.95 -9.48 0.91
C SER A 12 9.32 -10.16 2.22
N ALA A 13 8.90 -9.53 3.33
CA ALA A 13 8.93 -10.15 4.62
C ALA A 13 8.07 -11.40 4.47
N PRO A 14 8.54 -12.54 4.90
CA PRO A 14 7.74 -13.73 4.89
C PRO A 14 6.43 -13.42 5.60
N VAL A 15 5.30 -13.73 4.98
CA VAL A 15 3.96 -13.55 5.55
C VAL A 15 3.72 -14.74 6.46
N ASP A 16 3.36 -14.52 7.70
CA ASP A 16 3.01 -15.55 8.66
C ASP A 16 1.49 -15.74 8.73
N ASP A 17 1.04 -16.87 9.24
CA ASP A 17 -0.35 -17.29 9.33
C ASP A 17 -1.26 -16.36 10.10
N SER A 18 -0.76 -15.70 11.11
CA SER A 18 -1.45 -14.55 11.63
C SER A 18 -0.90 -13.35 10.88
N MET A 19 -1.69 -12.75 10.00
CA MET A 19 -1.36 -11.46 9.38
C MET A 19 -1.01 -10.39 10.44
N GLU A 20 -1.38 -10.61 11.67
CA GLU A 20 -0.97 -9.90 12.88
C GLU A 20 0.52 -10.10 13.23
N LYS A 21 1.09 -11.27 12.93
CA LYS A 21 2.47 -11.62 13.31
C LYS A 21 3.53 -10.94 12.44
N TYR A 22 3.19 -10.50 11.22
CA TYR A 22 4.11 -9.78 10.31
C TYR A 22 3.88 -8.29 10.25
N GLY A 23 3.03 -7.75 11.11
CA GLY A 23 2.95 -6.32 11.29
C GLY A 23 2.46 -5.52 10.08
N ARG A 24 1.79 -6.16 9.12
CA ARG A 24 1.16 -5.42 8.01
C ARG A 24 -0.03 -4.65 8.52
N ALA A 25 -0.04 -3.35 8.26
CA ALA A 25 -1.17 -2.51 8.61
C ALA A 25 -2.40 -2.78 7.72
N PHE A 26 -2.20 -3.30 6.49
CA PHE A 26 -3.25 -3.52 5.50
C PHE A 26 -3.07 -4.83 4.74
N ASN A 27 -4.19 -5.47 4.43
CA ASN A 27 -4.25 -6.74 3.70
C ASN A 27 -5.06 -6.62 2.41
N HIS A 28 -4.71 -7.38 1.39
CA HIS A 28 -5.58 -7.56 0.24
C HIS A 28 -6.67 -8.58 0.61
N PRO A 29 -7.96 -8.30 0.36
CA PRO A 29 -9.04 -9.22 0.74
C PRO A 29 -8.86 -10.63 0.18
N GLU A 30 -8.41 -10.76 -1.06
CA GLU A 30 -8.15 -12.04 -1.71
C GLU A 30 -7.05 -12.86 -1.04
N HIS A 31 -6.12 -12.23 -0.32
CA HIS A 31 -5.09 -12.95 0.42
C HIS A 31 -5.64 -13.69 1.65
N LEU A 32 -6.75 -13.21 2.21
CA LEU A 32 -7.40 -13.86 3.35
C LEU A 32 -7.84 -15.28 3.00
N VAL A 33 -8.25 -15.50 1.75
CA VAL A 33 -8.73 -16.80 1.27
C VAL A 33 -7.65 -17.88 1.39
N PHE A 34 -6.44 -17.65 0.88
CA PHE A 34 -5.40 -18.68 0.91
C PHE A 34 -4.65 -18.79 2.25
N PHE A 35 -4.79 -17.81 3.14
CA PHE A 35 -4.23 -17.92 4.48
C PHE A 35 -5.18 -18.55 5.49
N LYS A 36 -6.50 -18.24 5.37
CA LYS A 36 -7.50 -18.58 6.37
C LYS A 36 -8.68 -19.39 5.81
N GLY A 37 -8.63 -19.80 4.53
CA GLY A 37 -9.66 -20.61 3.88
C GLY A 37 -11.05 -19.97 3.89
N SER A 38 -12.06 -20.77 4.26
CA SER A 38 -13.46 -20.32 4.34
C SER A 38 -13.65 -19.15 5.30
N LYS A 39 -12.97 -19.19 6.46
CA LYS A 39 -13.00 -18.11 7.44
C LYS A 39 -12.45 -16.81 6.87
N GLY A 40 -11.36 -16.88 6.11
CA GLY A 40 -10.78 -15.71 5.44
C GLY A 40 -11.67 -15.14 4.35
N THR A 41 -12.39 -16.00 3.63
CA THR A 41 -13.37 -15.56 2.64
C THR A 41 -14.51 -14.80 3.31
N LEU A 42 -15.12 -15.34 4.37
CA LEU A 42 -16.18 -14.67 5.13
C LEU A 42 -15.71 -13.35 5.77
N GLU A 43 -14.46 -13.28 6.18
CA GLU A 43 -13.82 -12.05 6.66
C GLU A 43 -13.77 -10.98 5.55
N ALA A 44 -13.34 -11.36 4.34
CA ALA A 44 -13.33 -10.46 3.18
C ALA A 44 -14.73 -9.97 2.81
N LEU A 45 -15.73 -10.86 2.81
CA LEU A 45 -17.13 -10.52 2.55
C LEU A 45 -17.68 -9.55 3.59
N SER A 46 -17.33 -9.71 4.86
CA SER A 46 -17.74 -8.79 5.92
C SER A 46 -17.24 -7.37 5.66
N HIS A 47 -16.00 -7.22 5.21
CA HIS A 47 -15.48 -5.89 4.82
C HIS A 47 -16.29 -5.27 3.68
N PHE A 48 -16.60 -6.03 2.63
CA PHE A 48 -17.39 -5.51 1.52
C PHE A 48 -18.81 -5.13 1.93
N LYS A 49 -19.44 -5.94 2.78
CA LYS A 49 -20.78 -5.64 3.32
C LYS A 49 -20.78 -4.34 4.15
N GLU A 50 -19.78 -4.14 4.99
CA GLU A 50 -19.66 -2.92 5.77
C GLU A 50 -19.44 -1.70 4.87
N ILE A 51 -18.57 -1.81 3.85
CA ILE A 51 -18.36 -0.76 2.85
C ILE A 51 -19.67 -0.40 2.15
N ALA A 52 -20.45 -1.39 1.73
CA ALA A 52 -21.72 -1.18 1.05
C ALA A 52 -22.77 -0.50 1.93
N THR A 53 -22.68 -0.64 3.25
CA THR A 53 -23.62 -0.06 4.22
C THR A 53 -23.15 1.26 4.84
N GLU A 54 -21.94 1.73 4.54
CA GLU A 54 -21.43 3.02 5.04
C GLU A 54 -22.28 4.18 4.51
N SER A 55 -22.70 5.08 5.39
CA SER A 55 -23.46 6.28 5.03
C SER A 55 -22.54 7.41 4.58
N GLU A 56 -23.08 8.35 3.81
CA GLU A 56 -22.39 9.57 3.42
C GLU A 56 -21.89 10.34 4.65
N GLY A 57 -20.62 10.75 4.61
CA GLY A 57 -19.95 11.46 5.71
C GLY A 57 -19.44 10.57 6.86
N ASN A 58 -19.68 9.24 6.80
CA ASN A 58 -19.19 8.29 7.80
C ASN A 58 -18.41 7.14 7.14
N THR A 59 -17.65 7.43 6.07
CA THR A 59 -16.85 6.44 5.38
C THR A 59 -15.53 6.19 6.09
N THR A 60 -15.12 4.92 6.14
CA THR A 60 -13.78 4.48 6.57
C THR A 60 -12.83 4.26 5.40
N VAL A 61 -13.31 4.46 4.17
CA VAL A 61 -12.55 4.27 2.93
C VAL A 61 -11.93 5.58 2.49
N ARG A 62 -10.64 5.55 2.22
CA ARG A 62 -9.86 6.70 1.76
C ARG A 62 -8.95 6.33 0.59
N GLY A 63 -8.59 7.31 -0.20
CA GLY A 63 -7.63 7.13 -1.29
C GLY A 63 -6.33 6.51 -0.79
N LYS A 64 -5.84 5.51 -1.52
CA LYS A 64 -4.50 4.98 -1.31
C LYS A 64 -3.51 5.85 -2.06
N TRP A 65 -2.61 6.45 -1.32
CA TRP A 65 -1.51 7.22 -1.86
C TRP A 65 -0.25 6.38 -1.91
N ASP A 66 0.50 6.51 -2.98
CA ASP A 66 1.83 5.89 -3.12
C ASP A 66 2.86 6.98 -3.33
N GLY A 67 3.71 7.12 -2.39
CA GLY A 67 4.78 8.10 -2.43
C GLY A 67 6.14 7.46 -2.16
N ASN A 68 7.20 8.17 -2.48
CA ASN A 68 8.56 7.70 -2.23
C ASN A 68 9.55 8.87 -2.05
N PRO A 69 10.41 8.81 -1.05
CA PRO A 69 10.54 7.80 -0.01
C PRO A 69 9.48 7.90 1.09
N GLN A 70 9.35 6.82 1.88
CA GLN A 70 8.63 6.86 3.15
C GLN A 70 9.40 7.73 4.14
N ILE A 71 8.67 8.59 4.83
CA ILE A 71 9.20 9.56 5.79
C ILE A 71 8.50 9.36 7.13
N TYR A 72 9.31 9.33 8.19
CA TYR A 72 8.86 9.30 9.57
C TYR A 72 9.44 10.51 10.29
N TRP A 73 8.61 11.26 11.01
CA TRP A 73 9.11 12.39 11.80
C TRP A 73 8.27 12.63 13.03
N GLY A 74 8.87 13.26 14.04
CA GLY A 74 8.18 13.60 15.28
C GLY A 74 9.13 13.86 16.43
N ARG A 75 8.60 13.81 17.65
CA ARG A 75 9.35 14.04 18.89
C ARG A 75 9.02 12.97 19.91
N GLU A 76 10.03 12.54 20.66
CA GLU A 76 9.82 11.58 21.77
C GLU A 76 9.23 12.24 23.00
N VAL A 77 9.56 13.52 23.20
CA VAL A 77 9.08 14.34 24.33
C VAL A 77 8.80 15.74 23.83
N ALA A 78 7.88 16.42 24.49
CA ALA A 78 7.58 17.84 24.23
C ALA A 78 8.86 18.69 24.37
N ASN A 79 9.06 19.62 23.43
CA ASN A 79 10.26 20.46 23.31
C ASN A 79 11.57 19.69 23.06
N GLY A 80 11.52 18.39 22.83
CA GLY A 80 12.68 17.60 22.42
C GLY A 80 13.12 17.88 20.98
N PRO A 81 14.28 17.38 20.55
CA PRO A 81 14.73 17.49 19.15
C PRO A 81 13.70 16.80 18.23
N LEU A 82 13.55 17.32 17.01
CA LEU A 82 12.87 16.59 15.96
C LEU A 82 13.68 15.34 15.63
N ILE A 83 13.01 14.24 15.35
CA ILE A 83 13.59 13.06 14.73
C ILE A 83 12.98 12.96 13.33
N LEU A 84 13.84 12.89 12.29
CA LEU A 84 13.45 12.67 10.91
C LEU A 84 14.14 11.40 10.40
N ALA A 85 13.39 10.50 9.79
CA ALA A 85 13.90 9.22 9.34
C ALA A 85 13.25 8.75 8.04
N GLY A 86 13.99 8.06 7.20
CA GLY A 86 13.44 7.19 6.17
C GLY A 86 13.16 5.80 6.74
N HIS A 87 12.47 4.96 5.98
CA HIS A 87 12.05 3.61 6.41
C HIS A 87 13.21 2.76 6.98
N ASN A 88 14.37 2.77 6.35
CA ASN A 88 15.52 1.99 6.84
C ASN A 88 16.08 2.48 8.17
N GLN A 89 16.02 3.79 8.44
CA GLN A 89 16.39 4.37 9.73
C GLN A 89 15.39 3.97 10.80
N TRP A 90 14.09 4.16 10.49
CA TRP A 90 12.99 3.80 11.34
C TRP A 90 13.04 2.33 11.78
N SER A 91 13.10 1.41 10.82
CA SER A 91 13.09 -0.04 11.07
C SER A 91 14.32 -0.56 11.84
N ARG A 92 15.42 0.21 11.87
CA ARG A 92 16.63 -0.11 12.63
C ARG A 92 16.72 0.61 13.96
N GLY A 93 15.74 1.45 14.31
CA GLY A 93 15.75 2.25 15.52
C GLY A 93 16.87 3.31 15.57
N VAL A 94 17.43 3.72 14.42
CA VAL A 94 18.50 4.73 14.36
C VAL A 94 17.88 6.11 14.19
N LYS A 95 18.08 6.99 15.17
CA LYS A 95 17.45 8.31 15.18
C LYS A 95 18.21 9.31 14.30
N GLY A 96 17.45 10.06 13.49
CA GLY A 96 17.93 11.23 12.77
C GLY A 96 17.52 12.51 13.51
N ASP A 97 18.18 12.83 14.59
CA ASP A 97 17.87 13.93 15.50
C ASP A 97 18.57 15.27 15.15
N SER A 98 19.31 15.26 14.05
CA SER A 98 19.91 16.44 13.44
C SER A 98 20.04 16.23 11.92
N LYS A 99 20.26 17.32 11.19
CA LYS A 99 20.51 17.26 9.75
C LYS A 99 21.73 16.37 9.43
N GLU A 100 22.76 16.47 10.23
CA GLU A 100 24.00 15.72 10.10
C GLU A 100 23.78 14.22 10.34
N SER A 101 23.06 13.84 11.40
CA SER A 101 22.76 12.44 11.71
C SER A 101 21.88 11.78 10.64
N VAL A 102 20.95 12.51 10.05
CA VAL A 102 20.16 12.04 8.91
C VAL A 102 21.04 11.80 7.68
N TYR A 103 21.90 12.76 7.35
CA TYR A 103 22.84 12.63 6.24
C TYR A 103 23.78 11.44 6.43
N ASP A 104 24.44 11.36 7.56
CA ASP A 104 25.46 10.33 7.85
C ASP A 104 24.89 8.92 7.77
N PHE A 105 23.69 8.71 8.30
CA PHE A 105 23.05 7.40 8.19
C PHE A 105 22.80 7.01 6.74
N ILE A 106 22.23 7.90 5.93
CA ILE A 106 21.88 7.59 4.54
C ILE A 106 23.12 7.46 3.68
N ALA A 107 24.08 8.40 3.80
CA ALA A 107 25.30 8.42 2.99
C ALA A 107 26.23 7.24 3.26
N ASN A 108 26.32 6.81 4.53
CA ASN A 108 27.28 5.81 4.99
C ASN A 108 26.69 4.40 5.16
N GLN A 109 25.48 4.16 4.69
CA GLN A 109 24.83 2.85 4.79
C GLN A 109 25.63 1.78 4.02
N SER A 110 26.34 0.93 4.76
CA SER A 110 27.26 -0.08 4.20
C SER A 110 26.55 -1.07 3.27
N GLY A 111 27.26 -1.52 2.23
CA GLY A 111 26.83 -2.62 1.35
C GLY A 111 25.82 -2.27 0.27
N LYS A 112 25.32 -1.02 0.21
CA LYS A 112 24.31 -0.64 -0.78
C LYS A 112 24.85 0.09 -2.01
N ALA A 113 26.01 0.75 -1.92
CA ALA A 113 26.70 1.32 -3.08
C ALA A 113 27.89 0.43 -3.44
N LYS A 114 27.87 -0.12 -4.65
CA LYS A 114 28.91 -1.03 -5.16
C LYS A 114 29.89 -0.32 -6.10
N THR A 115 29.51 0.86 -6.60
CA THR A 115 30.35 1.67 -7.48
C THR A 115 30.47 3.11 -6.97
N PRO A 116 31.53 3.86 -7.38
CA PRO A 116 31.69 5.27 -7.04
C PRO A 116 30.48 6.14 -7.46
N GLU A 117 29.88 5.85 -8.61
CA GLU A 117 28.69 6.54 -9.12
C GLU A 117 27.50 6.35 -8.18
N GLN A 118 27.26 5.10 -7.77
CA GLN A 118 26.20 4.78 -6.79
C GLN A 118 26.44 5.46 -5.45
N GLN A 119 27.68 5.56 -5.01
CA GLN A 119 28.02 6.27 -3.77
C GLN A 119 27.75 7.77 -3.90
N LYS A 120 28.09 8.38 -5.04
CA LYS A 120 27.82 9.79 -5.31
C LYS A 120 26.30 10.09 -5.33
N GLU A 121 25.52 9.26 -6.03
CA GLU A 121 24.06 9.37 -6.08
C GLU A 121 23.44 9.26 -4.67
N ARG A 122 23.94 8.33 -3.86
CA ARG A 122 23.51 8.18 -2.48
C ARG A 122 23.81 9.42 -1.63
N GLN A 123 25.02 9.98 -1.74
CA GLN A 123 25.37 11.20 -1.04
C GLN A 123 24.50 12.38 -1.46
N GLN A 124 24.18 12.50 -2.75
CA GLN A 124 23.24 13.50 -3.25
C GLN A 124 21.85 13.33 -2.64
N PHE A 125 21.32 12.10 -2.64
CA PHE A 125 20.04 11.80 -2.00
C PHE A 125 20.08 12.08 -0.49
N ALA A 126 21.15 11.65 0.20
CA ALA A 126 21.34 11.92 1.63
C ALA A 126 21.31 13.41 1.94
N GLN A 127 21.97 14.21 1.11
CA GLN A 127 21.99 15.67 1.27
C GLN A 127 20.60 16.27 1.08
N GLN A 128 19.86 15.81 0.09
CA GLN A 128 18.49 16.30 -0.18
C GLN A 128 17.53 15.92 0.94
N PHE A 129 17.57 14.65 1.37
CA PHE A 129 16.73 14.19 2.47
C PHE A 129 17.07 14.92 3.78
N ALA A 130 18.34 15.10 4.09
CA ALA A 130 18.78 15.85 5.26
C ALA A 130 18.39 17.34 5.22
N ASN A 131 18.31 17.94 4.03
CA ASN A 131 17.84 19.32 3.85
C ASN A 131 16.35 19.50 4.21
N LEU A 132 15.59 18.43 4.34
CA LEU A 132 14.20 18.48 4.82
C LEU A 132 14.12 18.72 6.32
N TYR A 133 15.15 18.35 7.08
CA TYR A 133 15.13 18.41 8.54
C TYR A 133 14.63 19.77 9.09
N PRO A 134 15.17 20.93 8.69
CA PRO A 134 14.71 22.21 9.18
C PRO A 134 13.28 22.55 8.78
N LEU A 135 12.79 22.05 7.63
CA LEU A 135 11.40 22.26 7.20
C LEU A 135 10.44 21.50 8.10
N PHE A 136 10.74 20.24 8.39
CA PHE A 136 9.93 19.41 9.28
C PHE A 136 10.00 19.90 10.73
N ASP A 137 11.19 20.34 11.20
CA ASP A 137 11.31 20.90 12.57
C ASP A 137 10.50 22.19 12.74
N ALA A 138 10.51 23.06 11.74
CA ALA A 138 9.73 24.29 11.75
C ALA A 138 8.22 24.04 11.66
N ALA A 139 7.80 22.99 10.95
CA ALA A 139 6.40 22.65 10.75
C ALA A 139 5.81 21.81 11.89
N THR A 140 6.64 21.14 12.69
CA THR A 140 6.17 20.25 13.76
C THR A 140 6.04 21.04 15.08
N PRO A 141 4.84 21.13 15.67
CA PRO A 141 4.64 21.81 16.96
C PRO A 141 5.63 21.29 18.02
N LYS A 142 6.11 22.20 18.87
CA LYS A 142 7.10 21.82 19.89
C LYS A 142 6.53 20.93 21.00
N ASP A 143 5.24 20.99 21.21
CA ASP A 143 4.48 20.19 22.17
C ASP A 143 3.97 18.86 21.57
N PHE A 144 4.10 18.66 20.25
CA PHE A 144 3.76 17.39 19.60
C PHE A 144 4.66 16.27 20.11
N VAL A 145 4.06 15.18 20.58
CA VAL A 145 4.72 13.95 21.02
C VAL A 145 4.19 12.77 20.21
N GLY A 146 5.09 11.97 19.68
CA GLY A 146 4.78 10.87 18.76
C GLY A 146 5.46 11.05 17.43
N PHE A 147 5.15 10.17 16.50
CA PHE A 147 5.78 10.12 15.17
C PHE A 147 4.75 9.95 14.09
N VAL A 148 4.83 10.78 13.07
CA VAL A 148 4.00 10.70 11.87
C VAL A 148 4.69 9.82 10.83
N TYR A 149 3.91 8.99 10.16
CA TYR A 149 4.28 8.26 8.97
C TYR A 149 3.63 8.90 7.75
N ALA A 150 4.43 9.16 6.75
CA ALA A 150 3.98 9.72 5.48
C ALA A 150 4.80 9.21 4.29
N ASP A 151 4.23 9.35 3.11
CA ASP A 151 4.89 9.13 1.85
C ASP A 151 5.17 10.47 1.15
N ASN A 152 6.39 10.61 0.60
CA ASN A 152 6.74 11.81 -0.16
C ASN A 152 6.09 11.81 -1.54
N LEU A 153 5.43 12.90 -1.90
CA LEU A 153 4.82 13.08 -3.21
C LEU A 153 5.73 13.85 -4.17
N PHE A 154 6.42 14.89 -3.70
CA PHE A 154 7.48 15.58 -4.45
C PHE A 154 8.45 16.30 -3.52
N GLY A 155 9.61 16.70 -4.04
CA GLY A 155 10.58 17.57 -3.39
C GLY A 155 11.77 16.87 -2.74
N VAL A 156 11.77 15.56 -2.61
CA VAL A 156 12.93 14.78 -2.11
C VAL A 156 13.84 14.34 -3.25
N ASP A 157 13.29 13.86 -4.35
CA ASP A 157 14.05 13.46 -5.53
C ASP A 157 13.97 14.56 -6.60
N PRO A 158 15.10 15.23 -6.94
CA PRO A 158 15.08 16.27 -7.98
C PRO A 158 14.82 15.72 -9.38
N ALA A 159 14.92 14.41 -9.59
CA ALA A 159 14.52 13.78 -10.84
C ALA A 159 12.99 13.77 -11.01
N ASN A 160 12.24 14.06 -9.94
CA ASN A 160 10.78 14.07 -9.91
C ASN A 160 10.24 15.40 -9.39
N PRO A 161 10.47 16.50 -10.11
CA PRO A 161 9.90 17.78 -9.71
C PRO A 161 8.39 17.81 -9.97
N LYS A 162 7.68 18.61 -9.18
CA LYS A 162 6.35 19.05 -9.59
C LYS A 162 6.44 19.86 -10.88
N GLN A 163 5.48 19.70 -11.77
CA GLN A 163 5.41 20.42 -13.06
C GLN A 163 4.04 21.07 -13.22
N LEU A 164 4.01 22.27 -13.80
CA LEU A 164 2.76 22.92 -14.19
C LEU A 164 2.51 22.61 -15.68
N VAL A 165 1.44 21.88 -15.95
CA VAL A 165 1.04 21.46 -17.30
C VAL A 165 -0.23 22.20 -17.71
N GLN A 166 -0.30 22.68 -18.94
CA GLN A 166 -1.53 23.22 -19.49
C GLN A 166 -2.45 22.06 -19.90
N GLU A 167 -3.66 22.09 -19.39
CA GLU A 167 -4.68 21.07 -19.65
C GLU A 167 -6.00 21.73 -19.96
N GLU A 168 -6.75 21.20 -20.92
CA GLU A 168 -8.07 21.70 -21.29
C GLU A 168 -9.03 21.65 -20.11
N GLY A 169 -9.79 22.71 -19.90
CA GLY A 169 -10.69 22.85 -18.75
C GLY A 169 -10.04 23.43 -17.49
N TYR A 170 -8.71 23.62 -17.48
CA TYR A 170 -7.97 24.18 -16.33
C TYR A 170 -7.24 25.49 -16.73
N PRO A 171 -7.87 26.67 -16.57
CA PRO A 171 -7.32 27.94 -17.09
C PRO A 171 -5.94 28.31 -16.53
N LYS A 172 -5.61 27.87 -15.32
CA LYS A 172 -4.30 28.09 -14.69
C LYS A 172 -3.37 26.88 -14.82
N GLY A 173 -3.80 25.85 -15.57
CA GLY A 173 -3.09 24.58 -15.69
C GLY A 173 -3.28 23.65 -14.48
N VAL A 174 -2.58 22.55 -14.52
CA VAL A 174 -2.62 21.48 -13.54
C VAL A 174 -1.21 21.20 -13.04
N TRP A 175 -1.03 21.18 -11.73
CA TRP A 175 0.19 20.66 -11.13
C TRP A 175 0.23 19.14 -11.27
N THR A 176 1.31 18.61 -11.81
CA THR A 176 1.57 17.17 -11.95
C THR A 176 2.83 16.78 -11.23
N PHE A 177 2.82 15.63 -10.59
CA PHE A 177 4.01 15.07 -9.92
C PHE A 177 3.89 13.55 -9.80
N SER A 178 5.03 12.86 -10.03
CA SER A 178 5.14 11.40 -9.93
C SER A 178 6.14 11.05 -8.85
N PRO A 179 5.70 10.59 -7.67
CA PRO A 179 6.60 10.27 -6.57
C PRO A 179 7.60 9.19 -6.93
N ASN A 180 7.18 8.31 -7.82
CA ASN A 180 7.99 7.22 -8.33
C ASN A 180 7.88 7.15 -9.86
N PRO A 181 8.89 7.65 -10.60
CA PRO A 181 8.87 7.63 -12.07
C PRO A 181 8.88 6.22 -12.70
N LYS A 182 9.03 5.15 -11.91
CA LYS A 182 8.81 3.76 -12.35
C LYS A 182 7.37 3.29 -12.07
N SER A 183 6.66 3.97 -11.20
CA SER A 183 5.22 3.82 -11.01
C SER A 183 4.51 4.55 -12.16
N ASN A 184 3.36 4.08 -12.53
CA ASN A 184 2.49 4.76 -13.48
C ASN A 184 1.70 5.89 -12.82
N THR A 185 1.81 6.02 -11.50
CA THR A 185 1.02 6.95 -10.73
C THR A 185 1.56 8.36 -10.92
N THR A 186 0.76 9.21 -11.53
CA THR A 186 0.97 10.64 -11.60
C THR A 186 -0.21 11.32 -10.94
N TYR A 187 0.07 12.14 -9.95
CA TYR A 187 -0.93 12.93 -9.26
C TYR A 187 -1.12 14.28 -9.94
N HIS A 188 -2.36 14.75 -9.91
CA HIS A 188 -2.80 15.99 -10.55
C HIS A 188 -3.55 16.85 -9.55
N VAL A 189 -3.33 18.16 -9.59
CA VAL A 189 -4.03 19.14 -8.76
C VAL A 189 -4.31 20.39 -9.58
N ASP A 190 -5.56 20.87 -9.60
CA ASP A 190 -5.90 22.14 -10.26
C ASP A 190 -5.06 23.28 -9.66
N ALA A 191 -4.28 23.95 -10.50
CA ALA A 191 -3.43 25.08 -10.08
C ALA A 191 -4.23 26.29 -9.57
N ALA A 192 -5.54 26.36 -9.90
CA ALA A 192 -6.44 27.40 -9.41
C ALA A 192 -6.99 27.11 -8.02
N SER A 193 -7.00 25.84 -7.58
CA SER A 193 -7.48 25.44 -6.26
C SER A 193 -6.62 25.99 -5.13
N GLU A 194 -7.13 25.96 -3.89
CA GLU A 194 -6.38 26.38 -2.71
C GLU A 194 -5.11 25.55 -2.53
N LEU A 195 -5.24 24.23 -2.67
CA LEU A 195 -4.09 23.32 -2.63
C LEU A 195 -3.10 23.58 -3.76
N GLY A 196 -3.58 23.85 -5.00
CA GLY A 196 -2.72 24.19 -6.13
C GLY A 196 -1.90 25.47 -5.90
N GLN A 197 -2.47 26.46 -5.23
CA GLN A 197 -1.77 27.70 -4.86
C GLN A 197 -0.73 27.45 -3.74
N ARG A 198 -1.00 26.52 -2.82
CA ARG A 198 -0.02 26.07 -1.81
C ARG A 198 1.12 25.28 -2.46
N ILE A 199 0.80 24.37 -3.40
CA ILE A 199 1.79 23.61 -4.18
C ILE A 199 2.74 24.54 -4.92
N ALA A 200 2.26 25.63 -5.48
CA ALA A 200 3.11 26.62 -6.19
C ALA A 200 4.29 27.08 -5.31
N LYS A 201 4.07 27.27 -4.03
CA LYS A 201 5.05 27.79 -3.05
C LYS A 201 5.84 26.68 -2.33
N ALA A 202 5.29 25.48 -2.21
CA ALA A 202 5.87 24.41 -1.45
C ALA A 202 7.15 23.86 -2.07
N GLN A 203 8.14 23.53 -1.25
CA GLN A 203 9.35 22.81 -1.64
C GLN A 203 9.12 21.30 -1.61
N VAL A 204 8.30 20.84 -0.66
CA VAL A 204 8.03 19.44 -0.39
C VAL A 204 6.54 19.26 -0.12
N MET A 205 5.99 18.15 -0.60
CA MET A 205 4.66 17.68 -0.23
C MET A 205 4.74 16.21 0.17
N VAL A 206 4.13 15.90 1.29
CA VAL A 206 3.97 14.52 1.79
C VAL A 206 2.51 14.23 2.03
N VAL A 207 2.11 12.97 1.96
CA VAL A 207 0.80 12.51 2.40
C VAL A 207 0.95 11.71 3.69
N GLY A 208 0.32 12.22 4.76
CA GLY A 208 0.29 11.57 6.07
C GLY A 208 -0.66 10.38 6.08
N HIS A 209 -0.24 9.27 6.67
CA HIS A 209 -1.02 8.05 6.73
C HIS A 209 -1.47 7.71 8.14
N ALA A 210 -0.57 7.84 9.10
CA ALA A 210 -0.78 7.37 10.46
C ALA A 210 0.23 8.00 11.44
N MET A 211 0.05 7.72 12.70
CA MET A 211 1.03 8.06 13.75
C MET A 211 1.44 6.84 14.55
N PHE A 212 2.56 6.96 15.25
CA PHE A 212 3.10 6.01 16.22
C PHE A 212 3.41 6.73 17.53
N ASP A 213 3.24 6.05 18.65
CA ASP A 213 3.63 6.62 19.96
C ASP A 213 5.15 6.52 20.20
N THR A 214 5.82 5.53 19.59
CA THR A 214 7.20 5.18 19.89
C THR A 214 8.02 5.08 18.61
N TYR A 215 9.24 5.65 18.62
CA TYR A 215 10.18 5.55 17.50
C TYR A 215 10.56 4.08 17.21
N GLY A 216 10.57 3.73 15.93
CA GLY A 216 10.93 2.37 15.48
C GLY A 216 9.84 1.32 15.75
N ALA A 217 8.64 1.73 16.10
CA ALA A 217 7.51 0.80 16.31
C ALA A 217 7.18 0.05 15.01
N PRO A 218 6.74 -1.22 15.09
CA PRO A 218 6.34 -2.01 13.92
C PRO A 218 5.05 -1.46 13.29
N ASP A 219 4.84 -1.70 12.00
CA ASP A 219 3.70 -1.18 11.23
C ASP A 219 2.33 -1.45 11.87
N ARG A 220 2.19 -2.60 12.55
CA ARG A 220 0.96 -2.94 13.29
C ARG A 220 0.63 -1.99 14.45
N ALA A 221 1.59 -1.19 14.90
CA ALA A 221 1.40 -0.19 15.97
C ALA A 221 0.91 1.16 15.43
N GLN A 222 0.63 1.27 14.13
CA GLN A 222 0.05 2.46 13.52
C GLN A 222 -1.29 2.81 14.15
N LYS A 223 -1.46 4.09 14.46
CA LYS A 223 -2.73 4.67 14.88
C LYS A 223 -3.26 5.57 13.77
N PRO A 224 -4.55 5.51 13.43
CA PRO A 224 -5.14 6.44 12.50
C PRO A 224 -4.90 7.88 12.94
N MET A 225 -4.59 8.73 11.99
CA MET A 225 -4.50 10.18 12.17
C MET A 225 -5.17 10.84 10.97
N ASP A 226 -6.13 11.70 11.22
CA ASP A 226 -6.95 12.31 10.17
C ASP A 226 -6.64 13.80 10.02
N ASP A 227 -6.24 14.47 11.10
CA ASP A 227 -5.89 15.88 11.10
C ASP A 227 -4.37 16.08 11.08
N PHE A 228 -3.89 16.61 9.97
CA PHE A 228 -2.50 16.98 9.75
C PHE A 228 -2.29 18.48 9.63
N GLU A 229 -3.34 19.29 9.81
CA GLU A 229 -3.26 20.75 9.64
C GLU A 229 -2.25 21.41 10.60
N MET A 230 -2.05 20.83 11.77
CA MET A 230 -1.06 21.31 12.73
C MET A 230 0.38 21.34 12.16
N PHE A 231 0.68 20.57 11.11
CA PHE A 231 1.99 20.54 10.45
C PHE A 231 2.10 21.49 9.25
N ASN A 232 1.03 22.20 8.90
CA ASN A 232 0.99 23.09 7.73
C ASN A 232 1.33 24.55 8.11
N GLN A 233 2.11 24.77 9.16
CA GLN A 233 2.52 26.10 9.63
C GLN A 233 3.58 26.76 8.72
N SER A 234 4.22 26.01 7.83
CA SER A 234 5.27 26.48 6.91
C SER A 234 4.79 26.44 5.46
N SER A 235 5.02 27.51 4.71
CA SER A 235 4.73 27.51 3.26
C SER A 235 5.65 26.59 2.44
N GLY A 236 6.76 26.12 3.01
CA GLY A 236 7.72 25.23 2.32
C GLY A 236 7.33 23.77 2.36
N LEU A 237 6.52 23.34 3.31
CA LEU A 237 6.07 21.96 3.48
C LEU A 237 4.54 21.90 3.43
N ILE A 238 4.01 20.95 2.66
CA ILE A 238 2.61 20.55 2.71
C ILE A 238 2.55 19.14 3.29
N VAL A 239 1.79 18.99 4.36
CA VAL A 239 1.39 17.68 4.88
C VAL A 239 -0.08 17.48 4.54
N GLN A 240 -0.33 16.70 3.50
CA GLN A 240 -1.68 16.36 3.08
C GLN A 240 -2.22 15.24 3.96
N GLY A 241 -3.38 15.46 4.52
CA GLY A 241 -4.12 14.41 5.25
C GLY A 241 -4.78 13.41 4.29
N PRO A 242 -5.37 12.35 4.83
CA PRO A 242 -6.12 11.39 4.05
C PRO A 242 -7.32 12.07 3.38
N ILE A 243 -7.57 11.69 2.11
CA ILE A 243 -8.78 12.12 1.39
C ILE A 243 -9.77 10.98 1.47
N TYR A 244 -10.84 11.19 2.20
CA TYR A 244 -11.94 10.24 2.31
C TYR A 244 -12.80 10.27 1.04
N THR A 245 -13.31 9.11 0.66
CA THR A 245 -14.33 9.03 -0.39
C THR A 245 -15.65 9.56 0.18
N SER A 246 -16.47 10.13 -0.66
CA SER A 246 -17.80 10.60 -0.27
C SER A 246 -18.76 9.41 -0.08
N GLY A 247 -18.55 8.55 0.87
CA GLY A 247 -19.40 7.41 1.28
C GLY A 247 -20.44 6.83 0.30
N GLY A 248 -20.75 5.57 0.45
CA GLY A 248 -21.59 4.79 -0.48
C GLY A 248 -23.09 5.12 -0.56
N SER A 249 -23.56 6.25 -0.05
CA SER A 249 -24.98 6.61 -0.12
C SER A 249 -25.40 6.94 -1.56
N GLY A 250 -25.99 5.98 -2.24
CA GLY A 250 -26.46 6.11 -3.61
C GLY A 250 -25.88 5.10 -4.58
N GLN A 251 -24.99 4.22 -4.14
CA GLN A 251 -24.57 3.07 -4.92
C GLN A 251 -25.68 2.02 -4.93
N ASP A 252 -25.87 1.39 -6.06
CA ASP A 252 -26.67 0.17 -6.16
C ASP A 252 -25.94 -0.95 -5.41
N THR A 253 -26.14 -1.01 -4.09
CA THR A 253 -25.53 -2.05 -3.24
C THR A 253 -26.11 -3.43 -3.56
N GLY A 254 -27.22 -3.50 -4.30
CA GLY A 254 -27.87 -4.75 -4.65
C GLY A 254 -26.97 -5.71 -5.44
N GLN A 255 -26.09 -5.19 -6.28
CA GLN A 255 -25.11 -6.03 -6.98
C GLN A 255 -24.06 -6.59 -6.02
N ILE A 256 -23.54 -5.78 -5.10
CA ILE A 256 -22.57 -6.22 -4.09
C ILE A 256 -23.21 -7.22 -3.13
N ASP A 257 -24.42 -6.95 -2.65
CA ASP A 257 -25.16 -7.85 -1.77
C ASP A 257 -25.42 -9.21 -2.46
N SER A 258 -25.81 -9.19 -3.74
CA SER A 258 -26.02 -10.42 -4.53
C SER A 258 -24.73 -11.24 -4.67
N LEU A 259 -23.60 -10.60 -4.91
CA LEU A 259 -22.29 -11.27 -4.97
C LEU A 259 -21.86 -11.82 -3.61
N ILE A 260 -22.14 -11.11 -2.52
CA ILE A 260 -21.88 -11.58 -1.16
C ILE A 260 -22.68 -12.86 -0.88
N ASP A 261 -23.96 -12.87 -1.21
CA ASP A 261 -24.83 -14.04 -1.00
C ASP A 261 -24.36 -15.24 -1.85
N GLU A 262 -24.01 -15.01 -3.13
CA GLU A 262 -23.49 -16.05 -4.01
C GLU A 262 -22.20 -16.68 -3.44
N VAL A 263 -21.21 -15.87 -3.06
CA VAL A 263 -19.93 -16.36 -2.53
C VAL A 263 -20.11 -17.00 -1.15
N THR A 264 -21.05 -16.52 -0.32
CA THR A 264 -21.37 -17.15 0.98
C THR A 264 -21.93 -18.55 0.77
N ASN A 265 -22.87 -18.72 -0.14
CA ASN A 265 -23.44 -20.05 -0.48
C ASN A 265 -22.36 -21.00 -1.02
N GLU A 266 -21.42 -20.49 -1.79
CA GLU A 266 -20.30 -21.29 -2.28
C GLU A 266 -19.35 -21.72 -1.16
N VAL A 267 -19.03 -20.83 -0.23
CA VAL A 267 -18.22 -21.14 0.97
C VAL A 267 -18.87 -22.27 1.78
N ASP A 268 -20.18 -22.25 1.93
CA ASP A 268 -20.91 -23.33 2.63
C ASP A 268 -20.71 -24.70 1.95
N GLY A 269 -20.60 -24.71 0.62
CA GLY A 269 -20.42 -25.96 -0.16
C GLY A 269 -18.98 -26.48 -0.18
N ILE A 270 -17.99 -25.62 -0.44
CA ILE A 270 -16.59 -26.04 -0.70
C ILE A 270 -15.63 -25.67 0.46
N GLY A 271 -16.04 -24.81 1.38
CA GLY A 271 -15.20 -24.29 2.45
C GLY A 271 -14.52 -25.38 3.30
N PRO A 272 -15.24 -26.41 3.78
CA PRO A 272 -14.61 -27.48 4.56
C PRO A 272 -13.45 -28.19 3.85
N SER A 273 -13.57 -28.37 2.52
CA SER A 273 -12.52 -29.00 1.70
C SER A 273 -11.28 -28.07 1.55
N ILE A 274 -11.54 -26.76 1.37
CA ILE A 274 -10.48 -25.75 1.29
C ILE A 274 -9.76 -25.64 2.64
N ASP A 275 -10.49 -25.59 3.73
CA ASP A 275 -9.92 -25.51 5.07
C ASP A 275 -9.02 -26.71 5.37
N ALA A 276 -9.49 -27.92 5.06
CA ALA A 276 -8.69 -29.15 5.23
C ALA A 276 -7.40 -29.12 4.37
N PHE A 277 -7.48 -28.59 3.14
CA PHE A 277 -6.29 -28.43 2.29
C PHE A 277 -5.31 -27.41 2.90
N ILE A 278 -5.78 -26.24 3.29
CA ILE A 278 -4.94 -25.18 3.88
C ILE A 278 -4.30 -25.64 5.19
N ASP A 279 -5.05 -26.32 6.05
CA ASP A 279 -4.53 -26.86 7.31
C ASP A 279 -3.49 -27.97 7.11
N SER A 280 -3.55 -28.68 5.97
CA SER A 280 -2.55 -29.69 5.60
C SER A 280 -1.21 -29.11 5.16
N LEU A 281 -1.17 -27.81 4.81
CA LEU A 281 0.05 -27.15 4.34
C LEU A 281 0.76 -26.46 5.51
N PRO A 282 2.05 -26.74 5.74
CA PRO A 282 2.83 -26.00 6.74
C PRO A 282 3.02 -24.53 6.31
N ASP A 283 3.13 -23.64 7.30
CA ASP A 283 3.30 -22.20 7.09
C ASP A 283 4.42 -21.82 6.12
N PRO A 284 5.61 -22.45 6.17
CA PRO A 284 6.66 -22.16 5.20
C PRO A 284 6.26 -22.43 3.74
N ASP A 285 5.28 -23.34 3.51
CA ASP A 285 4.81 -23.66 2.15
C ASP A 285 3.74 -22.66 1.68
N LYS A 286 2.84 -22.24 2.58
CA LYS A 286 1.89 -21.16 2.30
C LYS A 286 2.64 -19.87 1.95
N ASN A 287 3.61 -19.49 2.76
CA ASN A 287 4.35 -18.24 2.64
C ASN A 287 5.42 -18.27 1.54
N GLY A 288 6.11 -19.39 1.39
CA GLY A 288 7.23 -19.52 0.46
C GLY A 288 6.84 -20.01 -0.94
N VAL A 289 5.62 -20.51 -1.11
CA VAL A 289 5.18 -21.07 -2.40
C VAL A 289 3.83 -20.52 -2.85
N LEU A 290 2.76 -20.65 -2.05
CA LEU A 290 1.43 -20.17 -2.46
C LEU A 290 1.39 -18.66 -2.65
N TYR A 291 1.83 -17.89 -1.65
CA TYR A 291 1.82 -16.43 -1.73
C TYR A 291 2.64 -15.87 -2.90
N PRO A 292 3.92 -16.30 -3.13
CA PRO A 292 4.67 -15.89 -4.31
C PRO A 292 4.03 -16.27 -5.63
N PHE A 293 3.33 -17.42 -5.70
CA PHE A 293 2.58 -17.81 -6.88
C PHE A 293 1.45 -16.83 -7.18
N PHE A 294 0.60 -16.53 -6.20
CA PHE A 294 -0.51 -15.60 -6.39
C PHE A 294 -0.04 -14.19 -6.74
N ASN A 295 1.02 -13.70 -6.12
CA ASN A 295 1.62 -12.42 -6.49
C ASN A 295 2.13 -12.41 -7.93
N ALA A 296 2.81 -13.47 -8.35
CA ALA A 296 3.28 -13.59 -9.72
C ALA A 296 2.11 -13.59 -10.72
N MET A 297 1.05 -14.36 -10.45
CA MET A 297 -0.13 -14.42 -11.31
C MET A 297 -0.91 -13.11 -11.34
N SER A 298 -1.02 -12.42 -10.21
CA SER A 298 -1.64 -11.10 -10.15
C SER A 298 -0.88 -10.07 -10.98
N ASN A 299 0.45 -10.07 -10.93
CA ASN A 299 1.28 -9.17 -11.74
C ASN A 299 1.16 -9.49 -13.24
N LEU A 300 1.15 -10.76 -13.64
CA LEU A 300 0.94 -11.16 -15.05
C LEU A 300 -0.44 -10.71 -15.53
N HIS A 301 -1.49 -10.87 -14.72
CA HIS A 301 -2.83 -10.40 -15.06
C HIS A 301 -2.86 -8.87 -15.23
N ALA A 302 -2.32 -8.12 -14.28
CA ALA A 302 -2.29 -6.67 -14.32
C ALA A 302 -1.48 -6.12 -15.52
N ASN A 303 -0.47 -6.86 -15.98
CA ASN A 303 0.30 -6.55 -17.19
C ASN A 303 -0.34 -7.04 -18.50
N ASN A 304 -1.54 -7.64 -18.46
CA ASN A 304 -2.23 -8.28 -19.59
C ASN A 304 -1.43 -9.45 -20.23
N GLU A 305 -0.46 -10.04 -19.52
CA GLU A 305 0.33 -11.16 -20.01
C GLU A 305 -0.40 -12.49 -19.83
N GLN A 306 -1.26 -12.61 -18.80
CA GLN A 306 -2.07 -13.79 -18.53
C GLN A 306 -3.38 -13.39 -17.86
N ARG A 307 -4.51 -14.00 -18.29
CA ARG A 307 -5.79 -13.82 -17.60
C ARG A 307 -5.78 -14.63 -16.31
N PHE A 308 -6.20 -14.00 -15.20
CA PHE A 308 -6.29 -14.65 -13.90
C PHE A 308 -7.25 -15.86 -13.94
N ASP A 309 -8.29 -15.77 -14.74
CA ASP A 309 -9.27 -16.86 -14.95
C ASP A 309 -8.68 -18.13 -15.55
N SER A 310 -7.54 -18.03 -16.24
CA SER A 310 -6.87 -19.21 -16.84
C SER A 310 -5.97 -19.96 -15.84
N ILE A 311 -5.86 -19.50 -14.61
CA ILE A 311 -5.02 -20.13 -13.58
C ILE A 311 -5.72 -21.40 -13.07
N THR A 312 -4.97 -22.49 -13.02
CA THR A 312 -5.42 -23.80 -12.56
C THR A 312 -4.37 -24.45 -11.67
N GLY A 313 -4.69 -25.58 -11.05
CA GLY A 313 -3.72 -26.38 -10.31
C GLY A 313 -2.51 -26.80 -11.18
N LYS A 314 -2.74 -27.05 -12.50
CA LYS A 314 -1.63 -27.32 -13.44
C LYS A 314 -0.70 -26.12 -13.58
N THR A 315 -1.23 -24.90 -13.74
CA THR A 315 -0.45 -23.66 -13.82
C THR A 315 0.45 -23.51 -12.59
N PHE A 316 -0.08 -23.82 -11.41
CA PHE A 316 0.67 -23.77 -10.16
C PHE A 316 1.82 -24.77 -10.12
N ILE A 317 1.59 -26.02 -10.54
CA ILE A 317 2.62 -27.06 -10.58
C ILE A 317 3.74 -26.67 -11.57
N ASP A 318 3.38 -26.19 -12.75
CA ASP A 318 4.35 -25.74 -13.77
C ASP A 318 5.17 -24.54 -13.24
N TRP A 319 4.53 -23.61 -12.54
CA TRP A 319 5.20 -22.46 -11.92
C TRP A 319 6.20 -22.87 -10.84
N MET A 320 5.84 -23.83 -9.95
CA MET A 320 6.77 -24.34 -8.92
C MET A 320 8.05 -24.89 -9.55
N THR A 321 7.92 -25.59 -10.66
CA THR A 321 9.05 -26.16 -11.40
C THR A 321 9.94 -25.07 -11.99
N THR A 322 9.33 -24.06 -12.61
CA THR A 322 10.05 -22.92 -13.22
C THR A 322 10.77 -22.06 -12.18
N LYS A 323 10.19 -21.91 -11.00
CA LYS A 323 10.78 -21.12 -9.90
C LYS A 323 11.81 -21.87 -9.07
N GLY A 324 12.09 -23.11 -9.40
CA GLY A 324 13.11 -23.91 -8.72
C GLY A 324 12.73 -24.29 -7.27
N VAL A 325 11.45 -24.41 -6.98
CA VAL A 325 10.99 -25.00 -5.70
C VAL A 325 11.58 -26.39 -5.57
N SER A 326 12.13 -26.75 -4.42
CA SER A 326 12.80 -28.05 -4.27
C SER A 326 11.85 -29.22 -4.54
N LYS A 327 12.35 -30.28 -5.19
CA LYS A 327 11.55 -31.45 -5.56
C LYS A 327 10.78 -32.07 -4.40
N PRO A 328 11.36 -32.25 -3.18
CA PRO A 328 10.60 -32.77 -2.04
C PRO A 328 9.41 -31.89 -1.66
N LYS A 329 9.59 -30.55 -1.71
CA LYS A 329 8.53 -29.59 -1.39
C LYS A 329 7.45 -29.61 -2.49
N GLN A 330 7.82 -29.64 -3.78
CA GLN A 330 6.86 -29.79 -4.87
C GLN A 330 6.03 -31.08 -4.70
N GLN A 331 6.69 -32.21 -4.42
CA GLN A 331 6.03 -33.49 -4.24
C GLN A 331 5.03 -33.46 -3.10
N HIS A 332 5.43 -32.90 -1.94
CA HIS A 332 4.55 -32.74 -0.79
C HIS A 332 3.30 -31.93 -1.14
N ILE A 333 3.45 -30.75 -1.76
CA ILE A 333 2.31 -29.89 -2.14
C ILE A 333 1.40 -30.61 -3.15
N ILE A 334 1.96 -31.31 -4.13
CA ILE A 334 1.18 -32.08 -5.10
C ILE A 334 0.39 -33.21 -4.41
N GLU A 335 0.98 -33.87 -3.43
CA GLU A 335 0.28 -34.88 -2.64
C GLU A 335 -0.90 -34.29 -1.84
N MET A 336 -0.72 -33.10 -1.25
CA MET A 336 -1.80 -32.40 -0.55
C MET A 336 -2.93 -31.98 -1.50
N ILE A 337 -2.61 -31.49 -2.70
CA ILE A 337 -3.62 -31.19 -3.73
C ILE A 337 -4.40 -32.45 -4.13
N LYS A 338 -3.72 -33.60 -4.27
CA LYS A 338 -4.38 -34.87 -4.58
C LYS A 338 -5.20 -35.42 -3.42
N ALA A 339 -4.76 -35.20 -2.20
CA ALA A 339 -5.50 -35.63 -0.99
C ALA A 339 -6.79 -34.85 -0.77
N HIS A 340 -6.87 -33.62 -1.31
CA HIS A 340 -8.04 -32.74 -1.22
C HIS A 340 -8.56 -32.34 -2.60
N PRO A 341 -9.19 -33.26 -3.36
CA PRO A 341 -9.65 -33.03 -4.72
C PRO A 341 -10.63 -31.86 -4.79
N GLY A 342 -10.41 -30.94 -5.74
CA GLY A 342 -11.23 -29.74 -5.91
C GLY A 342 -10.96 -28.60 -4.93
N ALA A 343 -10.27 -28.82 -3.82
CA ALA A 343 -10.03 -27.77 -2.82
C ALA A 343 -9.17 -26.63 -3.38
N PHE A 344 -8.11 -26.96 -4.13
CA PHE A 344 -7.24 -25.95 -4.74
C PHE A 344 -7.98 -25.12 -5.80
N ASP A 345 -8.75 -25.77 -6.69
CA ASP A 345 -9.53 -25.06 -7.71
C ASP A 345 -10.69 -24.27 -7.08
N GLY A 346 -11.31 -24.78 -6.02
CA GLY A 346 -12.31 -24.06 -5.23
C GLY A 346 -11.71 -22.82 -4.57
N MET A 347 -10.53 -22.94 -3.95
CA MET A 347 -9.80 -21.80 -3.39
C MET A 347 -9.49 -20.75 -4.46
N LEU A 348 -9.04 -21.16 -5.65
CA LEU A 348 -8.81 -20.26 -6.78
C LEU A 348 -10.08 -19.53 -7.20
N LYS A 349 -11.23 -20.23 -7.20
CA LYS A 349 -12.52 -19.63 -7.53
C LYS A 349 -12.90 -18.56 -6.53
N LEU A 350 -12.83 -18.86 -5.23
CA LEU A 350 -13.11 -17.86 -4.18
C LEU A 350 -12.19 -16.64 -4.27
N ILE A 351 -10.90 -16.84 -4.57
CA ILE A 351 -9.97 -15.72 -4.78
C ILE A 351 -10.42 -14.84 -5.96
N LYS A 352 -10.88 -15.44 -7.07
CA LYS A 352 -11.39 -14.70 -8.23
C LYS A 352 -12.63 -13.90 -7.87
N ASP A 353 -13.56 -14.50 -7.14
CA ASP A 353 -14.83 -13.86 -6.77
C ASP A 353 -14.57 -12.68 -5.83
N ILE A 354 -13.69 -12.82 -4.84
CA ILE A 354 -13.24 -11.71 -3.98
C ILE A 354 -12.54 -10.61 -4.79
N ARG A 355 -11.73 -10.97 -5.80
CA ARG A 355 -11.07 -9.99 -6.69
C ARG A 355 -12.09 -9.23 -7.53
N ASN A 356 -13.06 -9.91 -8.11
CA ASN A 356 -14.13 -9.29 -8.91
C ASN A 356 -14.93 -8.33 -8.04
N MET A 357 -15.34 -8.76 -6.84
CA MET A 357 -16.06 -7.90 -5.89
C MET A 357 -15.22 -6.66 -5.49
N LYS A 358 -13.93 -6.83 -5.28
CA LYS A 358 -13.02 -5.70 -5.02
C LYS A 358 -13.00 -4.70 -6.18
N ASP A 359 -12.99 -5.18 -7.43
CA ASP A 359 -13.00 -4.32 -8.61
C ASP A 359 -14.33 -3.58 -8.77
N GLU A 360 -15.46 -4.20 -8.45
CA GLU A 360 -16.79 -3.54 -8.41
C GLU A 360 -16.80 -2.42 -7.36
N VAL A 361 -16.36 -2.72 -6.15
CA VAL A 361 -16.25 -1.71 -5.08
C VAL A 361 -15.33 -0.56 -5.50
N TYR A 362 -14.19 -0.87 -6.11
CA TYR A 362 -13.27 0.15 -6.62
C TYR A 362 -13.92 1.03 -7.70
N ALA A 363 -14.60 0.42 -8.68
CA ALA A 363 -15.27 1.13 -9.75
C ALA A 363 -16.37 2.06 -9.20
N ALA A 364 -17.09 1.60 -8.22
CA ALA A 364 -18.12 2.36 -7.53
C ALA A 364 -17.54 3.63 -6.87
N TYR A 365 -16.44 3.53 -6.14
CA TYR A 365 -15.76 4.72 -5.56
C TYR A 365 -15.19 5.65 -6.63
N LYS A 366 -14.60 5.11 -7.68
CA LYS A 366 -14.04 5.93 -8.79
C LYS A 366 -15.11 6.75 -9.51
N SER A 367 -16.35 6.28 -9.55
CA SER A 367 -17.48 6.98 -10.20
C SER A 367 -17.97 8.23 -9.44
N GLN A 368 -17.61 8.41 -8.18
CA GLN A 368 -18.09 9.51 -7.32
C GLN A 368 -17.50 10.89 -7.65
N GLY A 369 -16.64 11.00 -8.65
CA GLY A 369 -16.06 12.26 -9.11
C GLY A 369 -14.56 12.37 -8.81
N LYS A 370 -13.96 13.44 -9.33
CA LYS A 370 -12.54 13.72 -9.11
C LYS A 370 -12.35 14.37 -7.73
N PRO A 371 -11.54 13.77 -6.86
CA PRO A 371 -11.12 14.45 -5.62
C PRO A 371 -10.23 15.66 -5.96
N GLU A 372 -9.94 16.50 -4.98
CA GLU A 372 -9.03 17.66 -5.13
C GLU A 372 -7.65 17.27 -5.68
N ILE A 373 -7.18 16.09 -5.32
CA ILE A 373 -6.01 15.44 -5.89
C ILE A 373 -6.50 14.16 -6.59
N TRP A 374 -6.18 14.02 -7.87
CA TRP A 374 -6.51 12.80 -8.60
C TRP A 374 -5.27 12.17 -9.22
N ASP A 375 -5.30 10.89 -9.48
CA ASP A 375 -4.26 10.14 -10.15
C ASP A 375 -4.66 9.70 -11.56
N THR A 376 -3.67 9.41 -12.39
CA THR A 376 -3.91 8.99 -13.78
C THR A 376 -4.54 7.61 -13.87
N ASP A 377 -4.12 6.67 -13.02
CA ASP A 377 -4.45 5.24 -13.14
C ASP A 377 -5.14 4.63 -11.92
N GLY A 378 -5.38 5.40 -10.87
CA GLY A 378 -6.07 4.97 -9.66
C GLY A 378 -5.36 3.81 -8.95
N GLU A 379 -4.47 4.14 -8.01
CA GLU A 379 -3.82 3.10 -7.19
C GLU A 379 -4.79 2.29 -6.35
N GLY A 380 -5.98 2.86 -6.07
CA GLY A 380 -7.01 2.24 -5.27
C GLY A 380 -7.33 3.00 -4.00
N TYR A 381 -7.91 2.26 -3.08
CA TYR A 381 -8.35 2.77 -1.80
C TYR A 381 -7.82 1.90 -0.66
N VAL A 382 -7.83 2.43 0.54
CA VAL A 382 -7.60 1.69 1.78
C VAL A 382 -8.78 1.92 2.72
N ARG A 383 -9.17 0.86 3.43
CA ARG A 383 -10.18 0.93 4.48
C ARG A 383 -9.53 0.66 5.82
N TYR A 384 -9.72 1.57 6.75
CA TYR A 384 -9.34 1.39 8.14
C TYR A 384 -10.49 0.74 8.89
N ALA A 385 -10.19 -0.36 9.57
CA ALA A 385 -11.15 -0.98 10.47
C ALA A 385 -11.41 -0.04 11.66
N GLN A 386 -12.66 0.06 12.08
CA GLN A 386 -13.02 0.81 13.29
C GLN A 386 -12.33 0.20 14.52
N PRO A 387 -11.99 1.01 15.54
CA PRO A 387 -11.44 0.48 16.78
C PRO A 387 -12.32 -0.62 17.38
N GLY A 388 -11.71 -1.75 17.68
CA GLY A 388 -12.44 -2.94 18.16
C GLY A 388 -13.04 -3.82 17.08
N HIS A 389 -12.88 -3.49 15.80
CA HIS A 389 -13.30 -4.32 14.69
C HIS A 389 -12.56 -5.67 14.72
N LYS A 390 -13.29 -6.74 14.44
CA LYS A 390 -12.76 -8.13 14.48
C LYS A 390 -11.68 -8.37 13.42
N TYR A 391 -11.74 -7.62 12.32
CA TYR A 391 -10.89 -7.79 11.15
C TYR A 391 -10.02 -6.55 10.96
N GLY A 392 -8.81 -6.73 10.44
CA GLY A 392 -7.85 -5.65 10.23
C GLY A 392 -8.20 -4.75 9.04
N ASN A 393 -7.30 -3.85 8.72
CA ASN A 393 -7.45 -2.93 7.58
C ASN A 393 -7.28 -3.66 6.24
N ILE A 394 -7.95 -3.20 5.18
CA ILE A 394 -7.83 -3.78 3.84
C ILE A 394 -7.41 -2.77 2.78
N LYS A 395 -6.80 -3.30 1.70
CA LYS A 395 -6.45 -2.57 0.48
C LYS A 395 -7.42 -2.94 -0.65
N LEU A 396 -8.05 -1.93 -1.23
CA LEU A 396 -8.94 -2.04 -2.39
C LEU A 396 -8.19 -1.59 -3.65
N VAL A 397 -7.12 -2.30 -3.99
CA VAL A 397 -6.31 -2.04 -5.19
C VAL A 397 -6.91 -2.80 -6.35
N PRO A 398 -7.24 -2.15 -7.49
CA PRO A 398 -7.86 -2.83 -8.62
C PRO A 398 -6.96 -3.93 -9.19
N THR A 399 -7.57 -4.98 -9.73
CA THR A 399 -6.82 -6.14 -10.26
C THR A 399 -6.02 -5.81 -11.51
N THR A 400 -6.35 -4.72 -12.18
CA THR A 400 -5.64 -4.20 -13.35
C THR A 400 -4.42 -3.35 -13.02
N TRP A 401 -4.24 -3.00 -11.73
CA TRP A 401 -3.09 -2.21 -11.31
C TRP A 401 -1.89 -3.11 -10.96
N ALA A 402 -0.71 -2.74 -11.44
CA ALA A 402 0.56 -3.36 -11.04
C ALA A 402 1.63 -2.30 -10.88
N PRO A 403 2.47 -2.41 -9.84
CA PRO A 403 3.64 -1.55 -9.69
C PRO A 403 4.53 -1.62 -10.93
N GLY A 404 4.83 -0.48 -11.53
CA GLY A 404 5.75 -0.38 -12.68
C GLY A 404 5.15 -0.73 -14.04
N LYS A 405 3.82 -0.96 -14.14
CA LYS A 405 3.14 -1.03 -15.44
C LYS A 405 3.29 0.32 -16.14
N LYS A 406 3.88 0.33 -17.32
CA LYS A 406 3.87 1.53 -18.17
C LYS A 406 2.52 1.59 -18.88
N VAL A 407 1.83 2.71 -18.78
CA VAL A 407 0.67 3.00 -19.62
C VAL A 407 1.17 3.16 -21.05
N SER A 408 0.63 2.37 -21.95
CA SER A 408 0.93 2.41 -23.37
C SER A 408 0.15 3.54 -24.03
#